data_ae9d3f8569267efb186c765632b73add
#
_entry.id   ae9d3f8569267efb186c765632b73add
#
_cell.length_a   1.000
_cell.length_b   1.000
_cell.length_c   1.000
_cell.angle_alpha   90.00
_cell.angle_beta   90.00
_cell.angle_gamma   90.00
#
_symmetry.space_group_name_H-M   'P 1'
#
loop_
_entity.id
_entity.type
_entity.pdbx_description
1 polymer ?
#
loop_
_entity_poly.entity_id
_entity_poly.type
_entity_poly.pdbx_seq_one_letter_code
_entity_poly.pdbx_strand_id
1 'polypeptide(L)'
;DVYKRQMEDHVLAAIGRRHVSADTVRAMELVHRFSDKGCRAVEDTEDAIDRYEDRLGTYLMKITGKELSQRQSEEVSKYLHTISDFERISDHALNICDAAREINAKSVAFSPEADRELRMLEQAGTEILHLSVGAFVNGDLESAGRVEPLEEIIDGLCDEMKLHHVDRLQKGVC
;
A
#
# COMPACT_ATOMS: atom_id res chain seq x y z
N ASP A 1 -7.95 9.14 -29.18
CA ASP A 1 -8.26 8.03 -28.25
C ASP A 1 -7.01 7.29 -27.76
N VAL A 2 -6.00 7.06 -28.60
CA VAL A 2 -4.70 6.48 -28.18
C VAL A 2 -3.98 7.41 -27.19
N TYR A 3 -3.99 8.72 -27.41
CA TYR A 3 -3.40 9.73 -26.52
C TYR A 3 -4.07 9.76 -25.12
N LYS A 4 -5.38 9.54 -25.08
CA LYS A 4 -6.14 9.54 -23.83
C LYS A 4 -5.79 8.31 -22.98
N ARG A 5 -5.67 7.16 -23.61
CA ARG A 5 -5.27 5.88 -22.98
C ARG A 5 -3.85 5.94 -22.42
N GLN A 6 -2.89 6.45 -23.18
CA GLN A 6 -1.51 6.66 -22.70
C GLN A 6 -1.45 7.61 -21.49
N MET A 7 -2.33 8.61 -21.43
CA MET A 7 -2.37 9.56 -20.32
C MET A 7 -2.92 8.90 -19.05
N GLU A 8 -3.93 8.03 -19.16
CA GLU A 8 -4.52 7.29 -18.03
C GLU A 8 -3.52 6.28 -17.45
N ASP A 9 -2.85 5.50 -18.29
CA ASP A 9 -1.77 4.59 -17.88
C ASP A 9 -0.63 5.34 -17.17
N HIS A 10 -0.24 6.51 -17.67
CA HIS A 10 0.80 7.33 -17.06
C HIS A 10 0.39 7.92 -15.71
N VAL A 11 -0.86 8.32 -15.55
CA VAL A 11 -1.39 8.87 -14.30
C VAL A 11 -1.42 7.78 -13.22
N LEU A 12 -2.00 6.62 -13.52
CA LEU A 12 -2.04 5.49 -12.58
C LEU A 12 -0.64 4.99 -12.21
N ALA A 13 0.26 4.90 -13.20
CA ALA A 13 1.65 4.55 -12.95
C ALA A 13 2.36 5.56 -12.05
N ALA A 14 2.07 6.85 -12.20
CA ALA A 14 2.64 7.90 -11.37
C ALA A 14 2.09 7.84 -9.94
N ILE A 15 0.78 7.62 -9.76
CA ILE A 15 0.13 7.46 -8.46
C ILE A 15 0.73 6.24 -7.76
N GLY A 16 0.75 5.07 -8.39
CA GLY A 16 1.27 3.84 -7.80
C GLY A 16 2.74 3.96 -7.36
N ARG A 17 3.61 4.48 -8.23
CA ARG A 17 5.06 4.56 -7.93
C ARG A 17 5.43 5.66 -6.95
N ARG A 18 4.86 6.86 -7.12
CA ARG A 18 5.31 8.06 -6.39
C ARG A 18 4.59 8.26 -5.07
N HIS A 19 3.36 7.80 -4.98
CA HIS A 19 2.52 8.04 -3.82
C HIS A 19 2.29 6.74 -3.05
N VAL A 20 1.55 5.80 -3.61
CA VAL A 20 1.13 4.59 -2.89
C VAL A 20 2.31 3.82 -2.31
N SER A 21 3.28 3.43 -3.15
CA SER A 21 4.42 2.64 -2.69
C SER A 21 5.36 3.42 -1.76
N ALA A 22 5.73 4.66 -2.14
CA ALA A 22 6.70 5.44 -1.37
C ALA A 22 6.17 5.88 0.00
N ASP A 23 4.89 6.23 0.10
CA ASP A 23 4.31 6.72 1.35
C ASP A 23 3.94 5.58 2.29
N THR A 24 3.58 4.39 1.78
CA THR A 24 3.41 3.20 2.62
C THR A 24 4.76 2.79 3.25
N VAL A 25 5.85 2.77 2.47
CA VAL A 25 7.21 2.51 3.00
C VAL A 25 7.58 3.55 4.05
N ARG A 26 7.32 4.83 3.78
CA ARG A 26 7.55 5.92 4.75
C ARG A 26 6.75 5.71 6.03
N ALA A 27 5.47 5.34 5.93
CA ALA A 27 4.63 5.07 7.09
C ALA A 27 5.20 3.94 7.97
N MET A 28 5.67 2.86 7.36
CA MET A 28 6.33 1.76 8.07
C MET A 28 7.61 2.23 8.81
N GLU A 29 8.45 3.03 8.17
CA GLU A 29 9.65 3.61 8.82
C GLU A 29 9.31 4.48 10.04
N LEU A 30 8.15 5.17 10.03
CA LEU A 30 7.71 6.04 11.13
C LEU A 30 7.39 5.27 12.42
N VAL A 31 7.13 3.97 12.35
CA VAL A 31 6.97 3.10 13.52
C VAL A 31 8.27 3.05 14.33
N HIS A 32 9.41 3.06 13.66
CA HIS A 32 10.74 3.02 14.29
C HIS A 32 11.33 4.41 14.57
N ARG A 33 10.98 5.39 13.72
CA ARG A 33 11.49 6.77 13.81
C ARG A 33 10.36 7.76 13.61
N PHE A 34 9.61 7.97 14.66
CA PHE A 34 8.44 8.84 14.63
C PHE A 34 8.81 10.28 14.20
N SER A 35 7.97 10.85 13.36
CA SER A 35 8.05 12.23 12.89
C SER A 35 6.67 12.77 12.55
N ASP A 36 6.18 13.78 13.26
CA ASP A 36 4.92 14.45 12.94
C ASP A 36 4.89 15.00 11.51
N LYS A 37 6.02 15.52 11.04
CA LYS A 37 6.13 15.98 9.65
C LYS A 37 6.01 14.83 8.66
N GLY A 38 6.57 13.65 9.00
CA GLY A 38 6.46 12.44 8.19
C GLY A 38 5.01 11.98 8.11
N CYS A 39 4.30 11.90 9.23
CA CYS A 39 2.89 11.51 9.26
C CYS A 39 2.01 12.49 8.45
N ARG A 40 2.21 13.80 8.61
CA ARG A 40 1.47 14.79 7.80
C ARG A 40 1.74 14.66 6.31
N ALA A 41 2.94 14.31 5.91
CA ALA A 41 3.23 14.08 4.50
C ALA A 41 2.49 12.86 3.94
N VAL A 42 2.27 11.81 4.74
CA VAL A 42 1.45 10.65 4.35
C VAL A 42 -0.03 11.05 4.27
N GLU A 43 -0.55 11.82 5.24
CA GLU A 43 -1.92 12.37 5.20
C GLU A 43 -2.17 13.22 3.95
N ASP A 44 -1.27 14.15 3.65
CA ASP A 44 -1.39 15.02 2.46
C ASP A 44 -1.43 14.19 1.15
N THR A 45 -0.75 13.05 1.14
CA THR A 45 -0.71 12.16 -0.03
C THR A 45 -1.98 11.32 -0.13
N GLU A 46 -2.47 10.81 0.99
CA GLU A 46 -3.75 10.07 1.06
C GLU A 46 -4.90 10.97 0.60
N ASP A 47 -5.02 12.18 1.12
CA ASP A 47 -5.98 13.20 0.66
C ASP A 47 -5.87 13.46 -0.87
N ALA A 48 -4.68 13.36 -1.44
CA ALA A 48 -4.50 13.52 -2.88
C ALA A 48 -4.96 12.28 -3.66
N ILE A 49 -4.72 11.08 -3.14
CA ILE A 49 -5.14 9.81 -3.74
C ILE A 49 -6.66 9.70 -3.74
N ASP A 50 -7.33 10.04 -2.65
CA ASP A 50 -8.79 10.14 -2.54
C ASP A 50 -9.37 11.04 -3.65
N ARG A 51 -8.80 12.23 -3.80
CA ARG A 51 -9.24 13.14 -4.87
C ARG A 51 -9.01 12.57 -6.27
N TYR A 52 -7.99 11.75 -6.46
CA TYR A 52 -7.76 11.05 -7.73
C TYR A 52 -8.78 9.94 -7.93
N GLU A 53 -9.08 9.15 -6.89
CA GLU A 53 -10.12 8.10 -6.95
C GLU A 53 -11.45 8.69 -7.36
N ASP A 54 -11.93 9.72 -6.67
CA ASP A 54 -13.19 10.40 -6.96
C ASP A 54 -13.28 10.90 -8.40
N ARG A 55 -12.23 11.58 -8.86
CA ARG A 55 -12.23 12.19 -10.21
C ARG A 55 -12.11 11.16 -11.31
N LEU A 56 -11.22 10.20 -11.15
CA LEU A 56 -11.01 9.14 -12.14
C LEU A 56 -12.19 8.18 -12.14
N GLY A 57 -12.72 7.79 -10.98
CA GLY A 57 -13.92 6.99 -10.85
C GLY A 57 -15.12 7.63 -11.55
N THR A 58 -15.39 8.91 -11.25
CA THR A 58 -16.46 9.67 -11.93
C THR A 58 -16.25 9.74 -13.44
N TYR A 59 -15.03 9.93 -13.89
CA TYR A 59 -14.70 9.97 -15.32
C TYR A 59 -14.89 8.61 -15.99
N LEU A 60 -14.40 7.53 -15.40
CA LEU A 60 -14.54 6.17 -15.90
C LEU A 60 -16.01 5.74 -15.93
N MET A 61 -16.80 6.07 -14.90
CA MET A 61 -18.26 5.82 -14.89
C MET A 61 -19.00 6.56 -16.01
N LYS A 62 -18.59 7.78 -16.38
CA LYS A 62 -19.15 8.48 -17.54
C LYS A 62 -18.81 7.79 -18.88
N ILE A 63 -17.69 7.12 -18.94
CA ILE A 63 -17.29 6.35 -20.13
C ILE A 63 -18.13 5.09 -20.27
N THR A 64 -18.44 4.38 -19.16
CA THR A 64 -19.28 3.17 -19.20
C THR A 64 -20.70 3.42 -19.73
N GLY A 65 -21.19 4.66 -19.62
CA GLY A 65 -22.47 5.07 -20.22
C GLY A 65 -22.46 5.23 -21.75
N LYS A 66 -21.32 4.98 -22.42
CA LYS A 66 -21.18 5.02 -23.88
C LYS A 66 -21.08 3.60 -24.44
N GLU A 67 -21.30 3.47 -25.75
CA GLU A 67 -21.03 2.19 -26.44
C GLU A 67 -19.54 1.89 -26.43
N LEU A 68 -19.13 0.93 -25.60
CA LEU A 68 -17.77 0.43 -25.49
C LEU A 68 -17.65 -0.94 -26.17
N SER A 69 -16.53 -1.17 -26.82
CA SER A 69 -16.14 -2.54 -27.19
C SER A 69 -15.82 -3.35 -25.94
N GLN A 70 -15.90 -4.67 -26.04
CA GLN A 70 -15.58 -5.58 -24.93
C GLN A 70 -14.20 -5.24 -24.32
N ARG A 71 -13.17 -5.09 -25.14
CA ARG A 71 -11.82 -4.73 -24.69
C ARG A 71 -11.79 -3.40 -23.92
N GLN A 72 -12.53 -2.40 -24.36
CA GLN A 72 -12.61 -1.11 -23.64
C GLN A 72 -13.32 -1.24 -22.30
N SER A 73 -14.35 -2.08 -22.22
CA SER A 73 -15.05 -2.38 -20.97
C SER A 73 -14.13 -3.07 -19.96
N GLU A 74 -13.32 -4.04 -20.41
CA GLU A 74 -12.34 -4.74 -19.60
C GLU A 74 -11.27 -3.77 -19.07
N GLU A 75 -10.76 -2.87 -19.91
CA GLU A 75 -9.79 -1.84 -19.51
C GLU A 75 -10.37 -0.87 -18.46
N VAL A 76 -11.59 -0.38 -18.66
CA VAL A 76 -12.26 0.50 -17.69
C VAL A 76 -12.46 -0.21 -16.35
N SER A 77 -12.90 -1.47 -16.38
CA SER A 77 -13.06 -2.28 -15.17
C SER A 77 -11.72 -2.45 -14.43
N LYS A 78 -10.65 -2.77 -15.15
CA LYS A 78 -9.30 -2.86 -14.58
C LYS A 78 -8.90 -1.56 -13.87
N TYR A 79 -9.11 -0.41 -14.51
CA TYR A 79 -8.73 0.88 -13.92
C TYR A 79 -9.57 1.23 -12.69
N LEU A 80 -10.87 0.95 -12.70
CA LEU A 80 -11.73 1.18 -11.54
C LEU A 80 -11.25 0.36 -10.33
N HIS A 81 -10.94 -0.92 -10.52
CA HIS A 81 -10.39 -1.75 -9.44
C HIS A 81 -9.04 -1.23 -8.95
N THR A 82 -8.13 -0.91 -9.88
CA THR A 82 -6.80 -0.42 -9.51
C THR A 82 -6.82 0.88 -8.70
N ILE A 83 -7.73 1.81 -9.04
CA ILE A 83 -7.85 3.08 -8.32
C ILE A 83 -8.29 2.83 -6.88
N SER A 84 -9.32 2.00 -6.69
CA SER A 84 -9.79 1.62 -5.35
C SER A 84 -8.75 0.82 -4.56
N ASP A 85 -7.95 -0.03 -5.22
CA ASP A 85 -6.86 -0.73 -4.55
C ASP A 85 -5.75 0.24 -4.10
N PHE A 86 -5.45 1.26 -4.89
CA PHE A 86 -4.47 2.29 -4.51
C PHE A 86 -4.94 3.14 -3.33
N GLU A 87 -6.21 3.52 -3.31
CA GLU A 87 -6.83 4.22 -2.18
C GLU A 87 -6.72 3.36 -0.90
N ARG A 88 -7.11 2.08 -0.95
CA ARG A 88 -7.01 1.17 0.20
C ARG A 88 -5.58 1.00 0.72
N ILE A 89 -4.58 0.94 -0.15
CA ILE A 89 -3.17 0.88 0.28
C ILE A 89 -2.79 2.19 0.98
N SER A 90 -3.25 3.33 0.47
CA SER A 90 -3.01 4.64 1.08
C SER A 90 -3.66 4.76 2.46
N ASP A 91 -4.88 4.31 2.62
CA ASP A 91 -5.58 4.18 3.90
C ASP A 91 -4.79 3.35 4.91
N HIS A 92 -4.22 2.23 4.47
CA HIS A 92 -3.37 1.42 5.34
C HIS A 92 -2.10 2.16 5.76
N ALA A 93 -1.50 2.97 4.88
CA ALA A 93 -0.37 3.82 5.25
C ALA A 93 -0.74 4.84 6.33
N LEU A 94 -1.93 5.45 6.24
CA LEU A 94 -2.47 6.34 7.26
C LEU A 94 -2.68 5.62 8.60
N ASN A 95 -3.28 4.42 8.59
CA ASN A 95 -3.46 3.60 9.78
C ASN A 95 -2.12 3.25 10.47
N ILE A 96 -1.06 3.01 9.69
CA ILE A 96 0.30 2.78 10.23
C ILE A 96 0.84 4.06 10.88
N CYS A 97 0.60 5.23 10.29
CA CYS A 97 0.98 6.52 10.89
C CYS A 97 0.26 6.77 12.22
N ASP A 98 -1.02 6.42 12.31
CA ASP A 98 -1.79 6.53 13.56
C ASP A 98 -1.24 5.60 14.64
N ALA A 99 -0.89 4.36 14.28
CA ALA A 99 -0.21 3.45 15.19
C ALA A 99 1.16 4.02 15.65
N ALA A 100 1.95 4.61 14.75
CA ALA A 100 3.22 5.23 15.09
C ALA A 100 3.05 6.43 16.05
N ARG A 101 2.00 7.24 15.88
CA ARG A 101 1.63 8.32 16.81
C ARG A 101 1.28 7.77 18.20
N GLU A 102 0.49 6.71 18.25
CA GLU A 102 0.09 6.07 19.50
C GLU A 102 1.30 5.49 20.24
N ILE A 103 2.17 4.77 19.54
CA ILE A 103 3.43 4.23 20.08
C ILE A 103 4.28 5.36 20.68
N ASN A 104 4.47 6.44 19.94
CA ASN A 104 5.24 7.59 20.40
C ASN A 104 4.58 8.29 21.60
N ALA A 105 3.28 8.55 21.56
CA ALA A 105 2.54 9.22 22.62
C ALA A 105 2.55 8.42 23.94
N LYS A 106 2.49 7.10 23.86
CA LYS A 106 2.56 6.19 25.00
C LYS A 106 3.98 5.84 25.42
N SER A 107 4.99 6.32 24.68
CA SER A 107 6.41 5.98 24.92
C SER A 107 6.64 4.46 24.95
N VAL A 108 5.96 3.72 24.08
CA VAL A 108 6.12 2.26 23.96
C VAL A 108 7.50 1.95 23.37
N ALA A 109 8.22 1.04 24.02
CA ALA A 109 9.48 0.52 23.50
C ALA A 109 9.32 -0.96 23.13
N PHE A 110 9.73 -1.33 21.95
CA PHE A 110 9.77 -2.73 21.53
C PHE A 110 10.95 -3.47 22.17
N SER A 111 10.78 -4.73 22.53
CA SER A 111 11.93 -5.57 22.86
C SER A 111 12.84 -5.73 21.64
N PRO A 112 14.14 -6.03 21.81
CA PRO A 112 15.05 -6.22 20.67
C PRO A 112 14.59 -7.31 19.69
N GLU A 113 13.88 -8.33 20.18
CA GLU A 113 13.28 -9.40 19.38
C GLU A 113 12.11 -8.85 18.56
N ALA A 114 11.17 -8.13 19.20
CA ALA A 114 10.03 -7.55 18.53
C ALA A 114 10.46 -6.51 17.46
N ASP A 115 11.47 -5.68 17.75
CA ASP A 115 12.00 -4.73 16.78
C ASP A 115 12.60 -5.43 15.55
N ARG A 116 13.30 -6.57 15.73
CA ARG A 116 13.81 -7.34 14.60
C ARG A 116 12.69 -7.96 13.77
N GLU A 117 11.67 -8.52 14.41
CA GLU A 117 10.51 -9.09 13.73
C GLU A 117 9.76 -8.03 12.93
N LEU A 118 9.52 -6.85 13.50
CA LEU A 118 8.87 -5.73 12.81
C LEU A 118 9.68 -5.27 11.60
N ARG A 119 11.01 -5.19 11.70
CA ARG A 119 11.86 -4.83 10.54
C ARG A 119 11.84 -5.88 9.44
N MET A 120 11.73 -7.16 9.78
CA MET A 120 11.57 -8.21 8.78
C MET A 120 10.23 -8.07 8.04
N LEU A 121 9.15 -7.79 8.77
CA LEU A 121 7.84 -7.54 8.19
C LEU A 121 7.82 -6.28 7.31
N GLU A 122 8.46 -5.19 7.76
CA GLU A 122 8.63 -3.96 6.98
C GLU A 122 9.38 -4.22 5.67
N GLN A 123 10.43 -5.01 5.71
CA GLN A 123 11.22 -5.37 4.54
C GLN A 123 10.40 -6.21 3.55
N ALA A 124 9.68 -7.22 4.04
CA ALA A 124 8.83 -8.07 3.22
C ALA A 124 7.64 -7.27 2.62
N GLY A 125 7.01 -6.39 3.42
CA GLY A 125 5.97 -5.49 2.96
C GLY A 125 6.45 -4.51 1.88
N THR A 126 7.66 -3.99 2.04
CA THR A 126 8.30 -3.13 1.02
C THR A 126 8.55 -3.90 -0.29
N GLU A 127 9.01 -5.14 -0.19
CA GLU A 127 9.29 -5.97 -1.37
C GLU A 127 8.00 -6.30 -2.12
N ILE A 128 6.93 -6.72 -1.43
CA ILE A 128 5.67 -7.07 -2.09
C ILE A 128 5.01 -5.85 -2.73
N LEU A 129 5.07 -4.67 -2.10
CA LEU A 129 4.58 -3.42 -2.68
C LEU A 129 5.32 -3.06 -3.96
N HIS A 130 6.63 -3.10 -3.94
CA HIS A 130 7.44 -2.81 -5.13
C HIS A 130 7.19 -3.81 -6.25
N LEU A 131 7.08 -5.10 -5.91
CA LEU A 131 6.78 -6.16 -6.86
C LEU A 131 5.41 -5.98 -7.51
N SER A 132 4.36 -5.76 -6.70
CA SER A 132 2.98 -5.62 -7.15
C SER A 132 2.80 -4.38 -8.03
N VAL A 133 3.23 -3.21 -7.53
CA VAL A 133 3.13 -1.94 -8.27
C VAL A 133 4.01 -1.98 -9.54
N GLY A 134 5.20 -2.57 -9.44
CA GLY A 134 6.09 -2.75 -10.58
C GLY A 134 5.50 -3.64 -11.65
N ALA A 135 4.92 -4.77 -11.27
CA ALA A 135 4.24 -5.71 -12.17
C ALA A 135 3.06 -5.03 -12.88
N PHE A 136 2.23 -4.31 -12.13
CA PHE A 136 1.09 -3.57 -12.70
C PHE A 136 1.55 -2.51 -13.72
N VAL A 137 2.50 -1.68 -13.34
CA VAL A 137 2.97 -0.56 -14.16
C VAL A 137 3.66 -1.00 -15.46
N ASN A 138 4.39 -2.12 -15.39
CA ASN A 138 5.13 -2.64 -16.55
C ASN A 138 4.31 -3.68 -17.35
N GLY A 139 3.14 -4.10 -16.85
CA GLY A 139 2.37 -5.20 -17.44
C GLY A 139 3.10 -6.54 -17.36
N ASP A 140 3.93 -6.72 -16.32
CA ASP A 140 4.79 -7.89 -16.14
C ASP A 140 4.05 -9.00 -15.39
N LEU A 141 3.52 -9.96 -16.16
CA LEU A 141 2.78 -11.11 -15.64
C LEU A 141 3.67 -12.11 -14.89
N GLU A 142 4.96 -12.18 -15.20
CA GLU A 142 5.89 -13.06 -14.49
C GLU A 142 6.10 -12.54 -13.06
N SER A 143 6.38 -11.25 -12.91
CA SER A 143 6.45 -10.61 -11.61
C SER A 143 5.12 -10.66 -10.85
N ALA A 144 3.99 -10.49 -11.53
CA ALA A 144 2.67 -10.61 -10.91
C ALA A 144 2.44 -12.01 -10.30
N GLY A 145 2.86 -13.06 -11.00
CA GLY A 145 2.77 -14.45 -10.51
C GLY A 145 3.63 -14.76 -9.27
N ARG A 146 4.53 -13.86 -8.89
CA ARG A 146 5.35 -13.97 -7.68
C ARG A 146 4.74 -13.27 -6.45
N VAL A 147 3.70 -12.48 -6.64
CA VAL A 147 3.09 -11.70 -5.55
C VAL A 147 2.39 -12.62 -4.55
N GLU A 148 1.54 -13.54 -5.02
CA GLU A 148 0.79 -14.46 -4.16
C GLU A 148 1.72 -15.37 -3.30
N PRO A 149 2.76 -16.03 -3.86
CA PRO A 149 3.72 -16.77 -3.03
C PRO A 149 4.44 -15.92 -1.97
N LEU A 150 4.70 -14.64 -2.24
CA LEU A 150 5.33 -13.74 -1.28
C LEU A 150 4.33 -13.32 -0.20
N GLU A 151 3.09 -13.13 -0.55
CA GLU A 151 1.99 -12.82 0.39
C GLU A 151 1.78 -13.98 1.38
N GLU A 152 1.76 -15.23 0.92
CA GLU A 152 1.67 -16.41 1.80
C GLU A 152 2.83 -16.46 2.83
N ILE A 153 4.04 -16.06 2.42
CA ILE A 153 5.18 -15.98 3.34
C ILE A 153 4.98 -14.86 4.38
N ILE A 154 4.45 -13.71 3.96
CA ILE A 154 4.18 -12.58 4.84
C ILE A 154 3.10 -12.93 5.86
N ASP A 155 2.05 -13.60 5.45
CA ASP A 155 0.98 -14.08 6.34
C ASP A 155 1.53 -15.05 7.39
N GLY A 156 2.36 -16.02 6.97
CA GLY A 156 3.05 -16.92 7.89
C GLY A 156 3.93 -16.17 8.89
N LEU A 157 4.68 -15.17 8.44
CA LEU A 157 5.51 -14.32 9.30
C LEU A 157 4.65 -13.55 10.32
N CYS A 158 3.53 -12.99 9.90
CA CYS A 158 2.60 -12.29 10.79
C CYS A 158 2.05 -13.21 11.89
N ASP A 159 1.71 -14.44 11.54
CA ASP A 159 1.19 -15.41 12.51
C ASP A 159 2.26 -15.87 13.51
N GLU A 160 3.49 -16.12 13.06
CA GLU A 160 4.61 -16.40 13.95
C GLU A 160 4.89 -15.24 14.91
N MET A 161 4.90 -14.00 14.41
CA MET A 161 5.10 -12.81 15.23
C MET A 161 4.03 -12.66 16.33
N LYS A 162 2.76 -12.95 16.03
CA LYS A 162 1.68 -12.97 17.01
C LYS A 162 1.93 -14.00 18.11
N LEU A 163 2.35 -15.21 17.75
CA LEU A 163 2.68 -16.28 18.71
C LEU A 163 3.88 -15.88 19.59
N HIS A 164 4.94 -15.34 18.99
CA HIS A 164 6.10 -14.85 19.73
C HIS A 164 5.76 -13.71 20.68
N HIS A 165 4.86 -12.80 20.25
CA HIS A 165 4.38 -11.73 21.13
C HIS A 165 3.64 -12.28 22.36
N VAL A 166 2.75 -13.25 22.17
CA VAL A 166 2.05 -13.91 23.28
C VAL A 166 3.03 -14.59 24.25
N ASP A 167 4.05 -15.28 23.73
CA ASP A 167 5.09 -15.91 24.54
C ASP A 167 5.90 -14.89 25.34
N ARG A 168 6.27 -13.75 24.72
CA ARG A 168 6.96 -12.64 25.42
C ARG A 168 6.10 -12.04 26.51
N LEU A 169 4.79 -11.87 26.28
CA LEU A 169 3.85 -11.40 27.31
C LEU A 169 3.79 -12.33 28.50
N GLN A 170 3.69 -13.66 28.27
CA GLN A 170 3.66 -14.68 29.33
C GLN A 170 4.96 -14.68 30.15
N LYS A 171 6.08 -14.37 29.55
CA LYS A 171 7.40 -14.29 30.19
C LYS A 171 7.66 -12.93 30.87
N GLY A 172 6.78 -11.96 30.71
CA GLY A 172 6.94 -10.60 31.25
C GLY A 172 8.09 -9.80 30.62
N VAL A 173 8.43 -10.07 29.37
CA VAL A 173 9.51 -9.40 28.62
C VAL A 173 9.00 -8.50 27.50
N CYS A 174 7.73 -8.18 27.53
CA CYS A 174 7.09 -7.21 26.64
C CYS A 174 6.62 -6.02 27.42
#